data_80af19328a0c10ac7a94e563434a2323
#
_entry.id   80af19328a0c10ac7a94e563434a2323
#
_cell.length_a   1.000
_cell.length_b   1.000
_cell.length_c   1.000
_cell.angle_alpha   90.00
_cell.angle_beta   90.00
_cell.angle_gamma   90.00
#
_symmetry.space_group_name_H-M   'P 1'
#
loop_
_entity.id
_entity.type
_entity.pdbx_description
1 polymer ?
#
loop_
_entity_poly.entity_id
_entity_poly.type
_entity_poly.pdbx_seq_one_letter_code
_entity_poly.pdbx_strand_id
1 'polypeptide(L)'
;SIIDIGGESTRPGADFVDRFSELNRVSPVVDGMANLGIISIDTRKADIARAGILKGAKIFNDVSSLSFDPRSLNVLAETGASVCLMHASGDPQTMQVNPTYDNVLLDVYDFLSLKVKLCLDAGIDISKISIDPGIGFGKTLEHNLLLIRGLSLFHGIGCPILLGVSRKRFIGEIGKAQ
;
A
#
# COMPACT_ATOMS: atom_id res chain seq x y z
N SER A 1 -16.72 -3.46 -7.05
CA SER A 1 -15.69 -2.39 -7.00
C SER A 1 -15.19 -2.25 -5.58
N ILE A 2 -13.92 -1.82 -5.43
CA ILE A 2 -13.30 -1.49 -4.14
C ILE A 2 -13.21 0.03 -4.07
N ILE A 3 -13.56 0.60 -2.90
CA ILE A 3 -13.47 2.03 -2.60
C ILE A 3 -12.34 2.18 -1.59
N ASP A 4 -11.25 2.85 -1.99
CA ASP A 4 -10.07 3.08 -1.14
C ASP A 4 -10.18 4.44 -0.45
N ILE A 5 -10.12 4.45 0.89
CA ILE A 5 -10.37 5.63 1.72
C ILE A 5 -9.14 5.89 2.57
N GLY A 6 -8.54 7.06 2.40
CA GLY A 6 -7.39 7.51 3.18
C GLY A 6 -7.58 8.91 3.75
N GLY A 7 -7.10 9.15 4.97
CA GLY A 7 -7.13 10.44 5.65
C GLY A 7 -5.80 11.20 5.65
N GLU A 8 -4.71 10.51 5.31
CA GLU A 8 -3.37 11.04 5.14
C GLU A 8 -2.90 10.77 3.70
N SER A 9 -2.33 11.77 3.05
CA SER A 9 -1.71 11.54 1.76
C SER A 9 -0.35 10.85 1.96
N THR A 10 -0.13 9.75 1.25
CA THR A 10 1.15 9.02 1.25
C THR A 10 1.99 9.30 0.01
N ARG A 11 1.56 10.25 -0.84
CA ARG A 11 2.30 10.67 -2.03
C ARG A 11 3.64 11.32 -1.65
N PRO A 12 4.65 11.23 -2.52
CA PRO A 12 5.92 11.92 -2.29
C PRO A 12 5.73 13.41 -1.95
N GLY A 13 6.38 13.86 -0.87
CA GLY A 13 6.31 15.23 -0.39
C GLY A 13 5.07 15.57 0.46
N ALA A 14 4.24 14.60 0.79
CA ALA A 14 3.06 14.83 1.63
C ALA A 14 3.45 15.09 3.10
N ASP A 15 2.68 15.99 3.74
CA ASP A 15 2.81 16.27 5.15
C ASP A 15 2.22 15.14 6.01
N PHE A 16 2.82 14.95 7.19
CA PHE A 16 2.31 14.02 8.19
C PHE A 16 0.99 14.53 8.78
N VAL A 17 0.03 13.61 8.93
CA VAL A 17 -1.25 13.87 9.60
C VAL A 17 -1.28 13.09 10.90
N ASP A 18 -1.59 13.75 12.02
CA ASP A 18 -1.73 13.10 13.31
C ASP A 18 -2.92 12.12 13.34
N ARG A 19 -2.89 11.18 14.29
CA ARG A 19 -3.89 10.11 14.39
C ARG A 19 -5.32 10.61 14.59
N PHE A 20 -5.48 11.65 15.39
CA PHE A 20 -6.81 12.20 15.68
C PHE A 20 -7.43 12.87 14.45
N SER A 21 -6.63 13.68 13.77
CA SER A 21 -7.02 14.32 12.52
C SER A 21 -7.35 13.32 11.42
N GLU A 22 -6.54 12.27 11.27
CA GLU A 22 -6.78 11.20 10.29
C GLU A 22 -8.06 10.44 10.61
N LEU A 23 -8.26 10.04 11.87
CA LEU A 23 -9.47 9.33 12.29
C LEU A 23 -10.74 10.16 12.04
N ASN A 24 -10.71 11.45 12.32
CA ASN A 24 -11.84 12.36 12.10
C ASN A 24 -12.18 12.52 10.61
N ARG A 25 -11.18 12.42 9.72
CA ARG A 25 -11.40 12.46 8.26
C ARG A 25 -12.01 11.16 7.74
N VAL A 26 -11.49 10.03 8.20
CA VAL A 26 -11.82 8.69 7.65
C VAL A 26 -13.15 8.16 8.17
N SER A 27 -13.38 8.29 9.49
CA SER A 27 -14.54 7.69 10.15
C SER A 27 -15.88 8.00 9.50
N PRO A 28 -16.25 9.26 9.27
CA PRO A 28 -17.55 9.58 8.68
C PRO A 28 -17.69 9.09 7.23
N VAL A 29 -16.57 9.02 6.50
CA VAL A 29 -16.58 8.54 5.11
C VAL A 29 -16.81 7.02 5.07
N VAL A 30 -16.12 6.26 5.92
CA VAL A 30 -16.33 4.80 6.03
C VAL A 30 -17.77 4.49 6.42
N ASP A 31 -18.32 5.19 7.45
CA ASP A 31 -19.69 5.01 7.87
C ASP A 31 -20.70 5.29 6.74
N GLY A 32 -20.49 6.38 5.99
CA GLY A 32 -21.38 6.75 4.89
C GLY A 32 -21.31 5.85 3.65
N MET A 33 -20.20 5.15 3.46
CA MET A 33 -19.94 4.35 2.26
C MET A 33 -20.03 2.83 2.47
N ALA A 34 -20.27 2.37 3.70
CA ALA A 34 -20.27 0.95 4.07
C ALA A 34 -21.21 0.08 3.22
N ASN A 35 -22.28 0.64 2.69
CA ASN A 35 -23.29 -0.06 1.88
C ASN A 35 -23.05 0.06 0.35
N LEU A 36 -22.02 0.80 -0.09
CA LEU A 36 -21.80 1.08 -1.50
C LEU A 36 -20.81 0.10 -2.18
N GLY A 37 -20.05 -0.64 -1.40
CA GLY A 37 -19.05 -1.57 -1.93
C GLY A 37 -18.08 -2.11 -0.87
N ILE A 38 -17.02 -2.77 -1.34
CA ILE A 38 -15.92 -3.20 -0.47
C ILE A 38 -15.06 -1.97 -0.17
N ILE A 39 -14.87 -1.69 1.11
CA ILE A 39 -14.04 -0.57 1.56
C ILE A 39 -12.62 -1.08 1.87
N SER A 40 -11.65 -0.37 1.32
CA SER A 40 -10.24 -0.43 1.66
C SER A 40 -9.88 0.81 2.49
N ILE A 41 -9.14 0.63 3.58
CA ILE A 41 -8.64 1.72 4.41
C ILE A 41 -7.16 1.94 4.11
N ASP A 42 -6.82 3.07 3.48
CA ASP A 42 -5.45 3.47 3.15
C ASP A 42 -4.85 4.25 4.33
N THR A 43 -3.99 3.58 5.06
CA THR A 43 -3.31 4.19 6.22
C THR A 43 -2.04 3.41 6.57
N ARG A 44 -1.10 4.07 7.25
CA ARG A 44 0.10 3.45 7.83
C ARG A 44 -0.05 3.19 9.34
N LYS A 45 -1.16 3.63 9.93
CA LYS A 45 -1.38 3.63 11.38
C LYS A 45 -2.34 2.54 11.81
N ALA A 46 -1.90 1.67 12.69
CA ALA A 46 -2.67 0.53 13.19
C ALA A 46 -4.02 0.92 13.81
N ASP A 47 -4.08 2.04 14.56
CA ASP A 47 -5.31 2.49 15.21
C ASP A 47 -6.37 2.92 14.18
N ILE A 48 -5.93 3.57 13.09
CA ILE A 48 -6.82 4.00 12.00
C ILE A 48 -7.33 2.78 11.22
N ALA A 49 -6.43 1.84 10.91
CA ALA A 49 -6.80 0.58 10.27
C ALA A 49 -7.83 -0.18 11.10
N ARG A 50 -7.58 -0.37 12.40
CA ARG A 50 -8.51 -1.03 13.33
C ARG A 50 -9.87 -0.34 13.33
N ALA A 51 -9.89 0.98 13.48
CA ALA A 51 -11.13 1.76 13.52
C ALA A 51 -11.94 1.63 12.22
N GLY A 52 -11.27 1.72 11.05
CA GLY A 52 -11.90 1.54 9.75
C GLY A 52 -12.46 0.13 9.57
N ILE A 53 -11.72 -0.90 9.98
CA ILE A 53 -12.17 -2.30 9.88
C ILE A 53 -13.39 -2.54 10.78
N LEU A 54 -13.38 -2.05 12.02
CA LEU A 54 -14.53 -2.18 12.93
C LEU A 54 -15.78 -1.46 12.40
N LYS A 55 -15.62 -0.45 11.56
CA LYS A 55 -16.71 0.26 10.86
C LYS A 55 -17.12 -0.39 9.54
N GLY A 56 -16.49 -1.48 9.14
CA GLY A 56 -16.90 -2.28 7.99
C GLY A 56 -15.91 -2.34 6.83
N ALA A 57 -14.77 -1.66 6.88
CA ALA A 57 -13.72 -1.86 5.89
C ALA A 57 -13.25 -3.33 5.89
N LYS A 58 -12.91 -3.85 4.73
CA LYS A 58 -12.50 -5.24 4.53
C LYS A 58 -11.03 -5.40 4.21
N ILE A 59 -10.38 -4.32 3.79
CA ILE A 59 -9.00 -4.33 3.34
C ILE A 59 -8.23 -3.26 4.11
N PHE A 60 -7.07 -3.62 4.61
CA PHE A 60 -6.06 -2.70 5.11
C PHE A 60 -5.02 -2.47 3.99
N ASN A 61 -5.04 -1.30 3.36
CA ASN A 61 -4.07 -0.90 2.36
C ASN A 61 -2.95 -0.12 3.06
N ASP A 62 -1.77 -0.75 3.21
CA ASP A 62 -0.63 -0.14 3.92
C ASP A 62 0.56 0.05 2.98
N VAL A 63 0.76 1.28 2.56
CA VAL A 63 1.88 1.66 1.69
C VAL A 63 3.26 1.44 2.33
N SER A 64 3.32 1.25 3.65
CA SER A 64 4.55 0.93 4.39
C SER A 64 4.77 -0.57 4.58
N SER A 65 3.86 -1.42 4.12
CA SER A 65 3.92 -2.87 4.31
C SER A 65 4.16 -3.26 5.77
N LEU A 66 3.34 -2.72 6.68
CA LEU A 66 3.37 -2.99 8.13
C LEU A 66 4.67 -2.57 8.84
N SER A 67 5.44 -1.65 8.22
CA SER A 67 6.73 -1.21 8.79
C SER A 67 6.60 0.06 9.61
N PHE A 68 5.58 0.89 9.39
CA PHE A 68 5.44 2.18 10.07
C PHE A 68 4.92 2.04 11.51
N ASP A 69 3.87 1.25 11.73
CA ASP A 69 3.33 1.00 13.06
C ASP A 69 3.52 -0.48 13.43
N PRO A 70 4.33 -0.80 14.47
CA PRO A 70 4.64 -2.18 14.85
C PRO A 70 3.40 -2.98 15.27
N ARG A 71 2.27 -2.33 15.54
CA ARG A 71 1.00 -2.97 15.92
C ARG A 71 0.17 -3.40 14.71
N SER A 72 0.53 -2.98 13.49
CA SER A 72 -0.25 -3.23 12.27
C SER A 72 -0.45 -4.72 12.00
N LEU A 73 0.58 -5.53 12.19
CA LEU A 73 0.49 -6.99 12.01
C LEU A 73 -0.50 -7.63 13.00
N ASN A 74 -0.48 -7.21 14.27
CA ASN A 74 -1.41 -7.69 15.29
C ASN A 74 -2.86 -7.28 14.95
N VAL A 75 -3.08 -6.06 14.46
CA VAL A 75 -4.41 -5.60 14.01
C VAL A 75 -4.94 -6.50 12.90
N LEU A 76 -4.13 -6.88 11.92
CA LEU A 76 -4.52 -7.80 10.86
C LEU A 76 -4.88 -9.19 11.41
N ALA A 77 -4.03 -9.76 12.25
CA ALA A 77 -4.25 -11.07 12.83
C ALA A 77 -5.54 -11.13 13.68
N GLU A 78 -5.80 -10.09 14.48
CA GLU A 78 -6.98 -10.00 15.34
C GLU A 78 -8.28 -9.73 14.57
N THR A 79 -8.23 -8.90 13.54
CA THR A 79 -9.42 -8.49 12.79
C THR A 79 -9.76 -9.43 11.65
N GLY A 80 -8.80 -10.19 11.16
CA GLY A 80 -8.94 -11.06 10.01
C GLY A 80 -9.21 -10.33 8.70
N ALA A 81 -8.94 -9.03 8.62
CA ALA A 81 -9.06 -8.25 7.39
C ALA A 81 -8.07 -8.71 6.32
N SER A 82 -8.36 -8.42 5.05
CA SER A 82 -7.37 -8.56 3.98
C SER A 82 -6.36 -7.42 4.02
N VAL A 83 -5.17 -7.63 3.46
CA VAL A 83 -4.11 -6.62 3.40
C VAL A 83 -3.58 -6.43 1.99
N CYS A 84 -3.26 -5.18 1.66
CA CYS A 84 -2.43 -4.85 0.51
C CYS A 84 -1.06 -4.36 1.01
N LEU A 85 -0.01 -5.07 0.62
CA LEU A 85 1.38 -4.79 0.97
C LEU A 85 2.06 -4.09 -0.19
N MET A 86 2.48 -2.84 -0.02
CA MET A 86 3.12 -2.09 -1.10
C MET A 86 4.61 -1.86 -0.81
N HIS A 87 5.44 -1.95 -1.86
CA HIS A 87 6.85 -1.54 -1.76
C HIS A 87 7.00 -0.03 -1.94
N ALA A 88 7.52 0.64 -0.92
CA ALA A 88 8.01 2.01 -0.99
C ALA A 88 9.43 2.08 -0.40
N SER A 89 10.31 2.87 -1.02
CA SER A 89 11.67 3.10 -0.50
C SER A 89 11.70 4.38 0.32
N GLY A 90 11.84 4.24 1.65
CA GLY A 90 11.88 5.38 2.56
C GLY A 90 10.53 6.00 2.91
N ASP A 91 10.57 7.13 3.62
CA ASP A 91 9.38 7.89 3.98
C ASP A 91 8.85 8.73 2.83
N PRO A 92 7.54 9.07 2.81
CA PRO A 92 6.95 9.90 1.76
C PRO A 92 7.70 11.21 1.50
N GLN A 93 8.27 11.83 2.52
CA GLN A 93 9.02 13.09 2.38
C GLN A 93 10.35 12.93 1.66
N THR A 94 11.01 11.78 1.76
CA THR A 94 12.39 11.57 1.28
C THR A 94 12.51 10.52 0.18
N MET A 95 11.49 9.71 -0.06
CA MET A 95 11.54 8.54 -0.95
C MET A 95 11.97 8.84 -2.38
N GLN A 96 11.78 10.06 -2.88
CA GLN A 96 12.18 10.46 -4.24
C GLN A 96 13.58 11.09 -4.31
N VAL A 97 14.26 11.22 -3.17
CA VAL A 97 15.62 11.77 -3.15
C VAL A 97 16.61 10.65 -3.49
N ASN A 98 17.01 10.58 -4.75
CA ASN A 98 18.01 9.64 -5.28
C ASN A 98 17.73 8.15 -4.96
N PRO A 99 16.58 7.58 -5.39
CA PRO A 99 16.28 6.18 -5.13
C PRO A 99 17.28 5.27 -5.88
N THR A 100 17.98 4.42 -5.13
CA THR A 100 18.98 3.47 -5.65
C THR A 100 18.55 2.05 -5.38
N TYR A 101 18.80 1.14 -6.35
CA TYR A 101 18.56 -0.29 -6.30
C TYR A 101 19.72 -1.01 -6.97
N ASP A 102 20.11 -2.15 -6.47
CA ASP A 102 21.06 -3.03 -7.20
C ASP A 102 20.35 -3.65 -8.40
N ASN A 103 19.15 -4.18 -8.17
CA ASN A 103 18.22 -4.63 -9.20
C ASN A 103 16.79 -4.39 -8.73
N VAL A 104 16.12 -3.37 -9.26
CA VAL A 104 14.80 -2.95 -8.79
C VAL A 104 13.74 -4.07 -8.85
N LEU A 105 13.81 -4.99 -9.83
CA LEU A 105 12.88 -6.11 -9.93
C LEU A 105 13.08 -7.11 -8.79
N LEU A 106 14.34 -7.50 -8.54
CA LEU A 106 14.67 -8.48 -7.52
C LEU A 106 14.52 -7.89 -6.11
N ASP A 107 14.99 -6.66 -5.91
CA ASP A 107 14.90 -5.98 -4.61
C ASP A 107 13.44 -5.82 -4.16
N VAL A 108 12.55 -5.42 -5.07
CA VAL A 108 11.11 -5.28 -4.79
C VAL A 108 10.45 -6.64 -4.60
N TYR A 109 10.83 -7.66 -5.39
CA TYR A 109 10.34 -9.02 -5.26
C TYR A 109 10.69 -9.62 -3.89
N ASP A 110 11.96 -9.50 -3.50
CA ASP A 110 12.46 -10.04 -2.22
C ASP A 110 11.81 -9.33 -1.03
N PHE A 111 11.67 -8.00 -1.10
CA PHE A 111 10.95 -7.23 -0.08
C PHE A 111 9.51 -7.71 0.10
N LEU A 112 8.75 -7.81 -0.99
CA LEU A 112 7.35 -8.24 -0.94
C LEU A 112 7.22 -9.69 -0.49
N SER A 113 8.10 -10.58 -0.93
CA SER A 113 8.15 -11.98 -0.50
C SER A 113 8.38 -12.09 1.00
N LEU A 114 9.31 -11.29 1.55
CA LEU A 114 9.57 -11.23 2.99
C LEU A 114 8.34 -10.73 3.76
N LYS A 115 7.64 -9.71 3.24
CA LYS A 115 6.43 -9.17 3.88
C LYS A 115 5.26 -10.14 3.85
N VAL A 116 5.08 -10.86 2.75
CA VAL A 116 4.09 -11.93 2.65
C VAL A 116 4.42 -13.05 3.66
N LYS A 117 5.69 -13.48 3.72
CA LYS A 117 6.12 -14.47 4.71
C LYS A 117 5.82 -14.02 6.15
N LEU A 118 6.09 -12.75 6.49
CA LEU A 118 5.77 -12.19 7.81
C LEU A 118 4.28 -12.34 8.14
N CYS A 119 3.39 -12.09 7.18
CA CYS A 119 1.95 -12.26 7.36
C CYS A 119 1.56 -13.74 7.54
N LEU A 120 2.13 -14.64 6.74
CA LEU A 120 1.89 -16.08 6.84
C LEU A 120 2.36 -16.64 8.20
N ASP A 121 3.54 -16.24 8.66
CA ASP A 121 4.08 -16.63 9.97
C ASP A 121 3.20 -16.13 11.12
N ALA A 122 2.46 -15.04 10.93
CA ALA A 122 1.46 -14.54 11.89
C ALA A 122 0.07 -15.20 11.75
N GLY A 123 -0.07 -16.21 10.88
CA GLY A 123 -1.31 -16.95 10.68
C GLY A 123 -2.32 -16.29 9.74
N ILE A 124 -1.92 -15.27 8.98
CA ILE A 124 -2.79 -14.65 7.97
C ILE A 124 -2.79 -15.54 6.72
N ASP A 125 -3.98 -15.91 6.25
CA ASP A 125 -4.14 -16.75 5.06
C ASP A 125 -3.68 -15.99 3.79
N ILE A 126 -2.98 -16.69 2.89
CA ILE A 126 -2.47 -16.10 1.64
C ILE A 126 -3.57 -15.50 0.77
N SER A 127 -4.78 -16.05 0.82
CA SER A 127 -5.95 -15.54 0.09
C SER A 127 -6.41 -14.13 0.53
N LYS A 128 -5.92 -13.67 1.69
CA LYS A 128 -6.18 -12.34 2.24
C LYS A 128 -5.07 -11.33 1.96
N ILE A 129 -4.01 -11.73 1.28
CA ILE A 129 -2.84 -10.90 1.01
C ILE A 129 -2.81 -10.53 -0.48
N SER A 130 -2.69 -9.26 -0.76
CA SER A 130 -2.35 -8.72 -2.07
C SER A 130 -1.05 -7.92 -1.99
N ILE A 131 -0.36 -7.78 -3.11
CA ILE A 131 0.92 -7.07 -3.20
C ILE A 131 0.85 -5.95 -4.23
N ASP A 132 1.57 -4.85 -3.99
CA ASP A 132 1.74 -3.74 -4.94
C ASP A 132 3.25 -3.44 -5.10
N PRO A 133 3.81 -3.53 -6.31
CA PRO A 133 5.21 -3.16 -6.56
C PRO A 133 5.52 -1.68 -6.29
N GLY A 134 4.53 -0.85 -6.05
CA GLY A 134 4.69 0.54 -5.64
C GLY A 134 5.24 1.44 -6.74
N ILE A 135 4.63 1.40 -7.92
CA ILE A 135 4.99 2.29 -9.04
C ILE A 135 4.91 3.76 -8.60
N GLY A 136 6.00 4.52 -8.77
CA GLY A 136 6.08 5.95 -8.41
C GLY A 136 6.41 6.22 -6.93
N PHE A 137 6.66 5.19 -6.13
CA PHE A 137 7.05 5.33 -4.72
C PHE A 137 8.52 4.98 -4.53
N GLY A 138 9.38 6.00 -4.42
CA GLY A 138 10.83 5.81 -4.30
C GLY A 138 11.46 5.15 -5.53
N LYS A 139 11.07 5.58 -6.74
CA LYS A 139 11.51 4.96 -7.99
C LYS A 139 11.70 6.00 -9.09
N THR A 140 12.76 5.83 -9.89
CA THR A 140 12.99 6.63 -11.11
C THR A 140 12.02 6.22 -12.23
N LEU A 141 11.99 6.96 -13.33
CA LEU A 141 11.24 6.57 -14.53
C LEU A 141 11.65 5.18 -15.02
N GLU A 142 12.96 4.93 -15.10
CA GLU A 142 13.50 3.64 -15.55
C GLU A 142 13.10 2.49 -14.63
N HIS A 143 13.19 2.68 -13.31
CA HIS A 143 12.74 1.69 -12.31
C HIS A 143 11.26 1.35 -12.49
N ASN A 144 10.40 2.35 -12.70
CA ASN A 144 8.97 2.11 -12.92
C ASN A 144 8.70 1.31 -14.20
N LEU A 145 9.42 1.61 -15.29
CA LEU A 145 9.28 0.87 -16.55
C LEU A 145 9.77 -0.58 -16.44
N LEU A 146 10.88 -0.82 -15.73
CA LEU A 146 11.38 -2.16 -15.47
C LEU A 146 10.38 -2.99 -14.67
N LEU A 147 9.79 -2.41 -13.60
CA LEU A 147 8.77 -3.08 -12.80
C LEU A 147 7.52 -3.43 -13.61
N ILE A 148 7.04 -2.50 -14.47
CA ILE A 148 5.88 -2.76 -15.33
C ILE A 148 6.20 -3.86 -16.35
N ARG A 149 7.38 -3.84 -16.98
CA ARG A 149 7.80 -4.87 -17.94
C ARG A 149 7.98 -6.25 -17.28
N GLY A 150 8.51 -6.26 -16.07
CA GLY A 150 8.74 -7.47 -15.28
C GLY A 150 7.59 -7.87 -14.36
N LEU A 151 6.39 -7.30 -14.52
CA LEU A 151 5.26 -7.52 -13.61
C LEU A 151 4.91 -9.00 -13.42
N SER A 152 5.08 -9.81 -14.46
CA SER A 152 4.81 -11.25 -14.41
C SER A 152 5.67 -12.01 -13.39
N LEU A 153 6.86 -11.51 -13.02
CA LEU A 153 7.71 -12.10 -12.00
C LEU A 153 6.98 -12.18 -10.65
N PHE A 154 6.22 -11.13 -10.30
CA PHE A 154 5.54 -11.02 -9.00
C PHE A 154 4.43 -12.05 -8.79
N HIS A 155 3.91 -12.68 -9.87
CA HIS A 155 2.99 -13.82 -9.72
C HIS A 155 3.65 -15.01 -8.99
N GLY A 156 4.97 -15.12 -9.03
CA GLY A 156 5.73 -16.14 -8.29
C GLY A 156 5.58 -16.05 -6.77
N ILE A 157 5.15 -14.91 -6.22
CA ILE A 157 4.87 -14.73 -4.79
C ILE A 157 3.55 -15.43 -4.37
N GLY A 158 2.65 -15.67 -5.33
CA GLY A 158 1.39 -16.39 -5.09
C GLY A 158 0.23 -15.52 -4.58
N CYS A 159 0.38 -14.20 -4.64
CA CYS A 159 -0.64 -13.24 -4.23
C CYS A 159 -1.21 -12.47 -5.43
N PRO A 160 -2.48 -11.99 -5.37
CA PRO A 160 -2.99 -11.01 -6.32
C PRO A 160 -2.12 -9.75 -6.35
N ILE A 161 -1.94 -9.18 -7.54
CA ILE A 161 -1.15 -7.97 -7.74
C ILE A 161 -2.10 -6.78 -7.92
N LEU A 162 -1.93 -5.75 -7.07
CA LEU A 162 -2.49 -4.43 -7.27
C LEU A 162 -1.48 -3.59 -8.04
N LEU A 163 -1.91 -2.90 -9.09
CA LEU A 163 -1.05 -2.03 -9.88
C LEU A 163 -1.63 -0.62 -9.98
N GLY A 164 -1.07 0.28 -9.19
CA GLY A 164 -1.45 1.70 -9.17
C GLY A 164 -0.67 2.51 -10.19
N VAL A 165 -1.24 2.76 -11.38
CA VAL A 165 -0.56 3.54 -12.44
C VAL A 165 -1.28 4.84 -12.79
N SER A 166 -2.53 5.00 -12.39
CA SER A 166 -3.36 6.14 -12.76
C SER A 166 -2.78 7.47 -12.25
N ARG A 167 -2.71 8.47 -13.13
CA ARG A 167 -2.29 9.85 -12.82
C ARG A 167 -0.89 9.94 -12.19
N LYS A 168 -0.01 9.00 -12.50
CA LYS A 168 1.38 9.01 -12.05
C LYS A 168 2.25 9.85 -13.01
N ARG A 169 3.22 10.59 -12.44
CA ARG A 169 4.09 11.54 -13.15
C ARG A 169 4.77 10.93 -14.37
N PHE A 170 5.26 9.70 -14.28
CA PHE A 170 5.95 9.01 -15.36
C PHE A 170 5.08 8.83 -16.63
N ILE A 171 3.74 8.73 -16.49
CA ILE A 171 2.84 8.65 -17.64
C ILE A 171 2.86 9.95 -18.44
N GLY A 172 2.86 11.11 -17.77
CA GLY A 172 3.00 12.41 -18.42
C GLY A 172 4.36 12.57 -19.11
N GLU A 173 5.43 12.08 -18.47
CA GLU A 173 6.79 12.12 -19.04
C GLU A 173 6.91 11.28 -20.31
N ILE A 174 6.29 10.09 -20.38
CA ILE A 174 6.32 9.22 -21.56
C ILE A 174 5.34 9.72 -22.64
N GLY A 175 4.13 10.04 -22.22
CA GLY A 175 3.04 10.40 -23.14
C GLY A 175 3.15 11.82 -23.71
N LYS A 176 4.10 12.66 -23.24
CA LYS A 176 4.17 14.08 -23.54
C LYS A 176 2.81 14.78 -23.39
N ALA A 177 1.95 14.23 -22.55
CA ALA A 177 0.65 14.80 -22.23
C ALA A 177 0.86 15.94 -21.23
N GLN A 178 0.36 17.12 -21.60
CA GLN A 178 0.29 18.28 -20.71
C GLN A 178 -0.82 18.09 -19.68
#